data_cf45320e8ec2461a9f823565dc173d7b
#
_entry.id   cf45320e8ec2461a9f823565dc173d7b
#
_cell.length_a   1.000
_cell.length_b   1.000
_cell.length_c   1.000
_cell.angle_alpha   90.00
_cell.angle_beta   90.00
_cell.angle_gamma   90.00
#
_symmetry.space_group_name_H-M   'P 1'
#
loop_
_entity.id
_entity.type
_entity.pdbx_description
1 polymer ?
#
loop_
_entity_poly.entity_id
_entity_poly.type
_entity_poly.pdbx_seq_one_letter_code
_entity_poly.pdbx_strand_id
1 'polypeptide(L)'
;HQYYLRVFTEQDVIGHMEELAAGAGGGEQPKERDELTRVRVAVAFADLAGYTRLTEELGDARAVDTVERFVASIASSLPSEARVTKTIGDEAMIVSPDIPALVRWAVSFQAQEIEPSARIGLHCGQALFYEGDYYGREVNLASRVAARAAAGEVVVTGTVAELKPPGVSFD
;
A
#
# COMPACT_ATOMS: atom_id res chain seq x y z
N HIS A 1 2.14 -1.12 -23.39
CA HIS A 1 2.65 -2.08 -22.44
C HIS A 1 1.50 -2.61 -21.58
N GLN A 2 1.33 -3.91 -21.57
CA GLN A 2 0.34 -4.56 -20.73
C GLN A 2 1.01 -4.79 -19.37
N TYR A 3 0.57 -4.06 -18.35
CA TYR A 3 1.07 -4.25 -16.99
C TYR A 3 0.33 -5.42 -16.36
N TYR A 4 1.06 -6.37 -15.87
CA TYR A 4 0.52 -7.50 -15.13
C TYR A 4 0.62 -7.22 -13.64
N LEU A 5 -0.51 -7.35 -12.96
CA LEU A 5 -0.57 -7.26 -11.51
C LEU A 5 -0.31 -8.66 -10.93
N ARG A 6 0.73 -8.77 -10.12
CA ARG A 6 0.98 -10.02 -9.40
C ARG A 6 0.03 -10.14 -8.21
N VAL A 7 -0.59 -11.30 -8.09
CA VAL A 7 -1.57 -11.59 -7.04
C VAL A 7 -0.93 -12.47 -5.97
N PHE A 8 -1.07 -12.07 -4.72
CA PHE A 8 -0.72 -12.89 -3.56
C PHE A 8 -1.98 -13.38 -2.87
N THR A 9 -2.00 -14.63 -2.44
CA THR A 9 -3.05 -15.12 -1.56
C THR A 9 -2.85 -14.55 -0.15
N GLU A 10 -3.94 -14.37 0.59
CA GLU A 10 -3.83 -13.94 1.99
C GLU A 10 -2.98 -14.90 2.81
N GLN A 11 -3.04 -16.20 2.51
CA GLN A 11 -2.25 -17.23 3.20
C GLN A 11 -0.74 -17.08 2.96
N ASP A 12 -0.33 -16.66 1.75
CA ASP A 12 1.09 -16.40 1.47
C ASP A 12 1.65 -15.26 2.32
N VAL A 13 0.77 -14.35 2.73
CA VAL A 13 1.12 -13.18 3.56
C VAL A 13 0.99 -13.50 5.05
N ILE A 14 -0.02 -14.27 5.45
CA ILE A 14 -0.33 -14.61 6.86
C ILE A 14 0.63 -15.66 7.42
N GLY A 15 1.03 -16.66 6.64
CA GLY A 15 1.93 -17.73 7.08
C GLY A 15 3.23 -17.22 7.71
N HIS A 16 3.70 -16.06 7.25
CA HIS A 16 4.87 -15.39 7.82
C HIS A 16 4.56 -14.57 9.08
N MET A 17 3.27 -14.25 9.33
CA MET A 17 2.84 -13.49 10.51
C MET A 17 2.73 -14.38 11.76
N GLU A 18 2.31 -15.61 11.59
CA GLU A 18 2.18 -16.56 12.72
C GLU A 18 3.55 -16.94 13.29
N GLU A 19 4.58 -17.07 12.44
CA GLU A 19 5.95 -17.31 12.89
C GLU A 19 6.54 -16.13 13.70
N LEU A 20 6.16 -14.89 13.36
CA LEU A 20 6.63 -13.69 14.08
C LEU A 20 5.80 -13.41 15.34
N ALA A 21 4.52 -13.77 15.36
CA ALA A 21 3.61 -13.56 16.49
C ALA A 21 3.84 -14.58 17.62
N ALA A 22 4.34 -15.76 17.32
CA ALA A 22 4.67 -16.79 18.33
C ALA A 22 5.78 -16.38 19.30
N GLY A 23 6.49 -15.25 19.03
CA GLY A 23 7.53 -14.68 19.90
C GLY A 23 7.07 -13.55 20.82
N ALA A 24 5.84 -13.03 20.69
CA ALA A 24 5.33 -11.91 21.48
C ALA A 24 4.16 -12.34 22.38
N GLY A 25 4.47 -12.81 23.57
CA GLY A 25 3.46 -13.17 24.56
C GLY A 25 2.77 -11.96 25.19
N GLY A 26 1.43 -12.03 25.28
CA GLY A 26 0.61 -11.29 26.23
C GLY A 26 0.28 -9.86 25.87
N GLY A 27 -0.75 -9.68 25.07
CA GLY A 27 -1.43 -8.39 24.91
C GLY A 27 -2.84 -8.46 25.47
N GLU A 28 -3.18 -7.56 26.39
CA GLU A 28 -4.54 -7.35 26.86
C GLU A 28 -5.49 -7.11 25.67
N GLN A 29 -6.66 -7.77 25.70
CA GLN A 29 -7.71 -7.50 24.73
C GLN A 29 -8.11 -6.02 24.80
N PRO A 30 -8.12 -5.30 23.68
CA PRO A 30 -8.58 -3.93 23.66
C PRO A 30 -10.04 -3.88 24.13
N LYS A 31 -10.34 -3.05 25.10
CA LYS A 31 -11.72 -2.74 25.47
C LYS A 31 -12.46 -2.26 24.23
N GLU A 32 -13.61 -2.87 23.90
CA GLU A 32 -14.54 -2.35 22.90
C GLU A 32 -14.82 -0.89 23.21
N ARG A 33 -14.30 -0.01 22.37
CA ARG A 33 -14.68 1.40 22.40
C ARG A 33 -15.86 1.57 21.44
N ASP A 34 -16.99 1.97 21.95
CA ASP A 34 -18.26 2.15 21.24
C ASP A 34 -18.22 3.20 20.10
N GLU A 35 -17.07 3.82 19.81
CA GLU A 35 -16.93 4.90 18.83
C GLU A 35 -16.08 4.51 17.60
N LEU A 36 -15.73 3.25 17.42
CA LEU A 36 -14.86 2.82 16.33
C LEU A 36 -15.67 2.46 15.09
N THR A 37 -15.48 3.21 14.02
CA THR A 37 -16.16 2.97 12.73
C THR A 37 -15.34 2.06 11.84
N ARG A 38 -15.93 0.94 11.41
CA ARG A 38 -15.34 0.07 10.38
C ARG A 38 -15.79 0.53 9.00
N VAL A 39 -14.84 0.68 8.09
CA VAL A 39 -15.10 1.15 6.73
C VAL A 39 -14.44 0.20 5.73
N ARG A 40 -15.19 -0.20 4.70
CA ARG A 40 -14.62 -0.96 3.59
C ARG A 40 -13.82 -0.03 2.69
N VAL A 41 -12.53 -0.29 2.57
CA VAL A 41 -11.60 0.52 1.79
C VAL A 41 -10.57 -0.36 1.08
N ALA A 42 -9.99 0.18 0.00
CA ALA A 42 -8.71 -0.26 -0.49
C ALA A 42 -7.60 0.51 0.23
N VAL A 43 -6.55 -0.20 0.60
CA VAL A 43 -5.34 0.36 1.17
C VAL A 43 -4.18 0.03 0.24
N ALA A 44 -3.46 1.05 -0.19
CA ALA A 44 -2.24 0.91 -0.94
C ALA A 44 -1.06 1.46 -0.16
N PHE A 45 0.06 0.77 -0.23
CA PHE A 45 1.36 1.29 0.18
C PHE A 45 2.24 1.43 -1.05
N ALA A 46 2.87 2.57 -1.18
CA ALA A 46 3.79 2.88 -2.27
C ALA A 46 5.10 3.41 -1.70
N ASP A 47 6.22 2.83 -2.09
CA ASP A 47 7.56 3.29 -1.71
C ASP A 47 8.51 3.34 -2.91
N LEU A 48 9.68 3.92 -2.71
CA LEU A 48 10.74 4.00 -3.72
C LEU A 48 11.70 2.81 -3.61
N ALA A 49 11.87 2.09 -4.70
CA ALA A 49 12.86 1.03 -4.75
C ALA A 49 14.27 1.62 -4.64
N GLY A 50 15.08 1.06 -3.72
CA GLY A 50 16.46 1.47 -3.55
C GLY A 50 16.65 2.82 -2.85
N TYR A 51 15.70 3.29 -2.07
CA TYR A 51 15.80 4.56 -1.34
C TYR A 51 17.04 4.66 -0.45
N THR A 52 17.38 3.60 0.27
CA THR A 52 18.59 3.54 1.10
C THR A 52 19.85 3.81 0.27
N ARG A 53 19.97 3.13 -0.87
CA ARG A 53 21.07 3.34 -1.81
C ARG A 53 21.09 4.77 -2.37
N LEU A 54 19.93 5.31 -2.70
CA LEU A 54 19.80 6.69 -3.17
C LEU A 54 20.33 7.69 -2.13
N THR A 55 20.00 7.48 -0.86
CA THR A 55 20.48 8.31 0.25
C THR A 55 22.01 8.26 0.37
N GLU A 56 22.58 7.07 0.25
CA GLU A 56 24.03 6.87 0.29
C GLU A 56 24.76 7.52 -0.90
N GLU A 57 24.20 7.44 -2.10
CA GLU A 57 24.83 7.97 -3.32
C GLU A 57 24.65 9.48 -3.49
N LEU A 58 23.48 10.03 -3.17
CA LEU A 58 23.13 11.43 -3.44
C LEU A 58 23.15 12.33 -2.21
N GLY A 59 23.20 11.76 -1.02
CA GLY A 59 23.10 12.47 0.24
C GLY A 59 21.65 12.74 0.68
N ASP A 60 21.49 13.08 1.95
CA ASP A 60 20.20 13.20 2.62
C ASP A 60 19.28 14.26 1.99
N ALA A 61 19.82 15.42 1.64
CA ALA A 61 19.01 16.52 1.09
C ALA A 61 18.36 16.16 -0.26
N ARG A 62 19.10 15.48 -1.16
CA ARG A 62 18.56 15.03 -2.45
C ARG A 62 17.60 13.87 -2.30
N ALA A 63 17.84 12.98 -1.34
CA ALA A 63 16.94 11.90 -1.02
C ALA A 63 15.59 12.42 -0.52
N VAL A 64 15.59 13.40 0.38
CA VAL A 64 14.36 14.06 0.85
C VAL A 64 13.60 14.74 -0.29
N ASP A 65 14.29 15.48 -1.14
CA ASP A 65 13.68 16.12 -2.31
C ASP A 65 13.04 15.10 -3.27
N THR A 66 13.70 13.98 -3.48
CA THR A 66 13.15 12.86 -4.29
C THR A 66 11.87 12.30 -3.69
N VAL A 67 11.83 12.09 -2.38
CA VAL A 67 10.63 11.61 -1.67
C VAL A 67 9.50 12.62 -1.73
N GLU A 68 9.79 13.90 -1.53
CA GLU A 68 8.78 14.97 -1.61
C GLU A 68 8.14 15.02 -3.00
N ARG A 69 8.92 14.91 -4.05
CA ARG A 69 8.42 14.85 -5.43
C ARG A 69 7.61 13.60 -5.69
N PHE A 70 8.04 12.48 -5.17
CA PHE A 70 7.32 11.21 -5.26
C PHE A 70 5.93 11.30 -4.60
N VAL A 71 5.86 11.76 -3.37
CA VAL A 71 4.61 11.93 -2.63
C VAL A 71 3.70 12.95 -3.31
N ALA A 72 4.25 14.07 -3.82
CA ALA A 72 3.50 15.06 -4.57
C ALA A 72 2.92 14.48 -5.87
N SER A 73 3.67 13.65 -6.59
CA SER A 73 3.19 12.96 -7.79
C SER A 73 2.05 12.00 -7.48
N ILE A 74 2.13 11.27 -6.37
CA ILE A 74 1.04 10.43 -5.89
C ILE A 74 -0.20 11.30 -5.62
N ALA A 75 -0.08 12.29 -4.74
CA ALA A 75 -1.19 13.12 -4.30
C ALA A 75 -1.91 13.82 -5.46
N SER A 76 -1.15 14.32 -6.46
CA SER A 76 -1.71 15.03 -7.61
C SER A 76 -2.41 14.12 -8.63
N SER A 77 -2.08 12.83 -8.67
CA SER A 77 -2.62 11.86 -9.62
C SER A 77 -3.75 10.98 -9.07
N LEU A 78 -3.98 10.99 -7.76
CA LEU A 78 -5.00 10.15 -7.11
C LEU A 78 -6.41 10.46 -7.61
N PRO A 79 -7.29 9.43 -7.71
CA PRO A 79 -8.71 9.64 -7.95
C PRO A 79 -9.35 10.42 -6.80
N SER A 80 -10.51 11.06 -7.07
CA SER A 80 -11.13 12.05 -6.17
C SER A 80 -11.42 11.55 -4.75
N GLU A 81 -11.72 10.27 -4.59
CA GLU A 81 -12.04 9.69 -3.28
C GLU A 81 -10.82 9.11 -2.55
N ALA A 82 -9.68 9.03 -3.21
CA ALA A 82 -8.44 8.54 -2.62
C ALA A 82 -7.68 9.65 -1.90
N ARG A 83 -6.98 9.27 -0.83
CA ARG A 83 -6.16 10.18 -0.02
C ARG A 83 -4.86 9.52 0.38
N VAL A 84 -3.79 10.29 0.38
CA VAL A 84 -2.59 9.95 1.15
C VAL A 84 -2.92 10.22 2.62
N THR A 85 -2.99 9.16 3.41
CA THR A 85 -3.36 9.28 4.83
C THR A 85 -2.16 9.59 5.71
N LYS A 86 -1.01 9.07 5.35
CA LYS A 86 0.27 9.33 6.03
C LYS A 86 1.45 8.90 5.19
N THR A 87 2.62 9.40 5.57
CA THR A 87 3.91 8.98 5.02
C THR A 87 4.83 8.51 6.15
N ILE A 88 5.64 7.50 5.86
CA ILE A 88 6.66 6.96 6.78
C ILE A 88 7.95 6.81 5.97
N GLY A 89 8.90 7.71 6.15
CA GLY A 89 10.09 7.75 5.30
C GLY A 89 9.73 7.99 3.84
N ASP A 90 10.11 7.06 2.97
CA ASP A 90 9.77 7.06 1.54
C ASP A 90 8.45 6.33 1.21
N GLU A 91 7.78 5.80 2.21
CA GLU A 91 6.52 5.07 2.04
C GLU A 91 5.31 5.99 2.24
N ALA A 92 4.37 5.93 1.30
CA ALA A 92 3.06 6.58 1.39
C ALA A 92 1.96 5.55 1.59
N MET A 93 1.09 5.77 2.55
CA MET A 93 -0.15 5.02 2.75
C MET A 93 -1.30 5.76 2.09
N ILE A 94 -2.02 5.08 1.21
CA ILE A 94 -3.11 5.63 0.42
C ILE A 94 -4.37 4.82 0.69
N VAL A 95 -5.48 5.48 0.91
CA VAL A 95 -6.77 4.83 1.19
C VAL A 95 -7.85 5.40 0.27
N SER A 96 -8.71 4.53 -0.24
CA SER A 96 -9.88 4.90 -1.04
C SER A 96 -11.06 3.95 -0.80
N PRO A 97 -12.29 4.47 -0.66
CA PRO A 97 -13.49 3.65 -0.68
C PRO A 97 -13.81 3.11 -2.08
N ASP A 98 -13.33 3.76 -3.13
CA ASP A 98 -13.43 3.27 -4.51
C ASP A 98 -12.25 2.36 -4.85
N ILE A 99 -12.43 1.07 -4.60
CA ILE A 99 -11.39 0.06 -4.75
C ILE A 99 -10.93 -0.07 -6.21
N PRO A 100 -11.83 -0.20 -7.21
CA PRO A 100 -11.42 -0.27 -8.60
C PRO A 100 -10.64 0.95 -9.09
N ALA A 101 -11.04 2.14 -8.67
CA ALA A 101 -10.35 3.37 -9.05
C ALA A 101 -8.92 3.41 -8.51
N LEU A 102 -8.70 2.95 -7.27
CA LEU A 102 -7.35 2.91 -6.71
C LEU A 102 -6.45 1.87 -7.41
N VAL A 103 -7.00 0.73 -7.80
CA VAL A 103 -6.26 -0.28 -8.57
C VAL A 103 -5.84 0.28 -9.93
N ARG A 104 -6.76 0.92 -10.65
CA ARG A 104 -6.44 1.55 -11.94
C ARG A 104 -5.41 2.67 -11.79
N TRP A 105 -5.50 3.45 -10.72
CA TRP A 105 -4.50 4.46 -10.42
C TRP A 105 -3.11 3.85 -10.26
N ALA A 106 -2.98 2.77 -9.49
CA ALA A 106 -1.69 2.12 -9.25
C ALA A 106 -1.04 1.65 -10.55
N VAL A 107 -1.82 1.04 -11.45
CA VAL A 107 -1.36 0.62 -12.77
C VAL A 107 -0.91 1.81 -13.61
N SER A 108 -1.72 2.87 -13.67
CA SER A 108 -1.42 4.08 -14.43
C SER A 108 -0.19 4.81 -13.86
N PHE A 109 -0.03 4.82 -12.54
CA PHE A 109 1.11 5.44 -11.89
C PHE A 109 2.41 4.70 -12.23
N GLN A 110 2.42 3.38 -12.18
CA GLN A 110 3.58 2.57 -12.59
C GLN A 110 3.91 2.70 -14.07
N ALA A 111 2.90 2.94 -14.91
CA ALA A 111 3.08 3.15 -16.34
C ALA A 111 3.91 4.40 -16.69
N GLN A 112 4.05 5.33 -15.76
CA GLN A 112 4.88 6.54 -15.95
C GLN A 112 6.37 6.25 -15.89
N GLU A 113 6.78 5.07 -15.43
CA GLU A 113 8.19 4.64 -15.33
C GLU A 113 9.09 5.69 -14.64
N ILE A 114 8.66 6.15 -13.46
CA ILE A 114 9.41 7.13 -12.67
C ILE A 114 10.75 6.56 -12.17
N GLU A 115 11.71 7.44 -11.96
CA GLU A 115 13.00 7.10 -11.35
C GLU A 115 13.22 7.88 -10.04
N PRO A 116 13.55 7.19 -8.93
CA PRO A 116 13.58 5.72 -8.76
C PRO A 116 12.22 5.07 -8.95
N SER A 117 12.21 3.79 -9.35
CA SER A 117 10.97 3.05 -9.55
C SER A 117 10.18 2.87 -8.25
N ALA A 118 8.87 2.97 -8.32
CA ALA A 118 8.01 2.70 -7.19
C ALA A 118 7.73 1.19 -7.03
N ARG A 119 7.44 0.79 -5.79
CA ARG A 119 6.83 -0.50 -5.46
C ARG A 119 5.46 -0.21 -4.87
N ILE A 120 4.43 -0.85 -5.37
CA ILE A 120 3.06 -0.61 -4.92
C ILE A 120 2.40 -1.94 -4.57
N GLY A 121 1.78 -1.99 -3.40
CA GLY A 121 0.96 -3.12 -2.97
C GLY A 121 -0.41 -2.66 -2.51
N LEU A 122 -1.46 -3.42 -2.86
CA LEU A 122 -2.85 -3.10 -2.49
C LEU A 122 -3.54 -4.30 -1.86
N HIS A 123 -4.35 -4.00 -0.87
CA HIS A 123 -5.32 -4.91 -0.27
C HIS A 123 -6.64 -4.16 -0.05
N CYS A 124 -7.74 -4.88 0.08
CA CYS A 124 -9.03 -4.29 0.43
C CYS A 124 -9.74 -5.10 1.51
N GLY A 125 -10.49 -4.41 2.31
CA GLY A 125 -11.27 -4.99 3.40
C GLY A 125 -11.80 -3.93 4.34
N GLN A 126 -12.31 -4.36 5.48
CA GLN A 126 -12.81 -3.45 6.50
C GLN A 126 -11.66 -3.02 7.42
N ALA A 127 -11.34 -1.73 7.37
CA ALA A 127 -10.40 -1.10 8.27
C ALA A 127 -11.11 -0.29 9.34
N LEU A 128 -10.46 -0.10 10.47
CA LEU A 128 -10.93 0.74 11.53
C LEU A 128 -10.52 2.18 11.27
N PHE A 129 -11.49 3.07 11.15
CA PHE A 129 -11.24 4.50 11.02
C PHE A 129 -11.28 5.17 12.40
N TYR A 130 -10.20 5.86 12.76
CA TYR A 130 -10.08 6.56 14.04
C TYR A 130 -9.12 7.75 13.91
N GLU A 131 -9.57 8.92 14.34
CA GLU A 131 -8.79 10.17 14.34
C GLU A 131 -8.07 10.46 13.00
N GLY A 132 -8.78 10.27 11.88
CA GLY A 132 -8.26 10.58 10.55
C GLY A 132 -7.31 9.54 9.95
N ASP A 133 -7.08 8.42 10.64
CA ASP A 133 -6.24 7.33 10.16
C ASP A 133 -6.98 5.99 10.15
N TYR A 134 -6.39 5.00 9.52
CA TYR A 134 -6.95 3.65 9.37
C TYR A 134 -6.06 2.64 10.05
N TYR A 135 -6.68 1.69 10.74
CA TYR A 135 -5.98 0.68 11.54
C TYR A 135 -6.54 -0.71 11.30
N GLY A 136 -5.78 -1.71 11.63
CA GLY A 136 -6.22 -3.08 11.73
C GLY A 136 -5.48 -4.04 10.82
N ARG A 137 -5.97 -5.28 10.81
CA ARG A 137 -5.39 -6.40 10.07
C ARG A 137 -5.25 -6.11 8.57
N GLU A 138 -6.26 -5.49 7.97
CA GLU A 138 -6.30 -5.23 6.53
C GLU A 138 -5.25 -4.18 6.11
N VAL A 139 -4.98 -3.20 6.96
CA VAL A 139 -3.90 -2.23 6.77
C VAL A 139 -2.53 -2.93 6.84
N ASN A 140 -2.35 -3.82 7.82
CA ASN A 140 -1.11 -4.57 7.98
C ASN A 140 -0.87 -5.52 6.80
N LEU A 141 -1.91 -6.15 6.27
CA LEU A 141 -1.82 -6.99 5.08
C LEU A 141 -1.37 -6.18 3.85
N ALA A 142 -1.94 -5.00 3.63
CA ALA A 142 -1.56 -4.11 2.54
C ALA A 142 -0.07 -3.75 2.59
N SER A 143 0.44 -3.40 3.76
CA SER A 143 1.87 -3.10 3.97
C SER A 143 2.77 -4.30 3.63
N ARG A 144 2.37 -5.50 4.05
CA ARG A 144 3.14 -6.72 3.77
C ARG A 144 3.12 -7.12 2.31
N VAL A 145 2.01 -6.91 1.63
CA VAL A 145 1.89 -7.14 0.18
C VAL A 145 2.81 -6.18 -0.57
N ALA A 146 2.81 -4.91 -0.20
CA ALA A 146 3.71 -3.90 -0.79
C ALA A 146 5.19 -4.26 -0.62
N ALA A 147 5.58 -4.80 0.55
CA ALA A 147 6.93 -5.25 0.81
C ALA A 147 7.41 -6.39 -0.12
N ARG A 148 6.49 -7.09 -0.77
CA ARG A 148 6.80 -8.17 -1.73
C ARG A 148 6.88 -7.70 -3.17
N ALA A 149 6.54 -6.46 -3.44
CA ALA A 149 6.65 -5.88 -4.78
C ALA A 149 8.12 -5.67 -5.17
N ALA A 150 8.44 -6.02 -6.40
CA ALA A 150 9.71 -5.63 -7.01
C ALA A 150 9.63 -4.19 -7.53
N ALA A 151 10.78 -3.60 -7.84
CA ALA A 151 10.85 -2.27 -8.46
C ALA A 151 9.99 -2.21 -9.72
N GLY A 152 9.12 -1.21 -9.83
CA GLY A 152 8.22 -1.03 -10.95
C GLY A 152 6.98 -1.95 -10.94
N GLU A 153 6.80 -2.74 -9.91
CA GLU A 153 5.72 -3.73 -9.81
C GLU A 153 4.53 -3.19 -9.00
N VAL A 154 3.33 -3.61 -9.39
CA VAL A 154 2.12 -3.49 -8.58
C VAL A 154 1.67 -4.90 -8.19
N VAL A 155 1.51 -5.13 -6.90
CA VAL A 155 1.03 -6.40 -6.36
C VAL A 155 -0.30 -6.20 -5.63
N VAL A 156 -1.17 -7.18 -5.72
CA VAL A 156 -2.47 -7.15 -5.06
C VAL A 156 -2.74 -8.46 -4.36
N THR A 157 -3.65 -8.45 -3.38
CA THR A 157 -4.18 -9.69 -2.80
C THR A 157 -5.26 -10.31 -3.69
N GLY A 158 -5.54 -11.60 -3.48
CA GLY A 158 -6.64 -12.29 -4.14
C GLY A 158 -7.98 -11.59 -3.97
N THR A 159 -8.23 -11.01 -2.80
CA THR A 159 -9.45 -10.24 -2.51
C THR A 159 -9.65 -9.06 -3.47
N VAL A 160 -8.58 -8.35 -3.80
CA VAL A 160 -8.62 -7.26 -4.81
C VAL A 160 -8.83 -7.83 -6.21
N ALA A 161 -8.12 -8.89 -6.57
CA ALA A 161 -8.20 -9.51 -7.89
C ALA A 161 -9.60 -10.07 -8.19
N GLU A 162 -10.30 -10.61 -7.19
CA GLU A 162 -11.67 -11.12 -7.31
C GLU A 162 -12.69 -10.06 -7.72
N LEU A 163 -12.43 -8.79 -7.44
CA LEU A 163 -13.30 -7.68 -7.84
C LEU A 163 -13.21 -7.36 -9.34
N LYS A 164 -12.23 -7.90 -10.05
CA LYS A 164 -12.02 -7.76 -11.49
C LYS A 164 -12.20 -6.31 -11.99
N PRO A 165 -11.40 -5.33 -11.50
CA PRO A 165 -11.52 -3.96 -11.97
C PRO A 165 -11.39 -3.87 -13.49
N PRO A 166 -12.27 -3.13 -14.18
CA PRO A 166 -12.23 -3.02 -15.64
C PRO A 166 -10.91 -2.43 -16.14
N GLY A 167 -10.37 -3.00 -17.22
CA GLY A 167 -9.14 -2.54 -17.85
C GLY A 167 -7.85 -2.98 -17.17
N VAL A 168 -7.94 -3.88 -16.19
CA VAL A 168 -6.79 -4.41 -15.45
C VAL A 168 -6.71 -5.92 -15.66
N SER A 169 -5.50 -6.42 -15.94
CA SER A 169 -5.22 -7.85 -16.05
C SER A 169 -4.40 -8.29 -14.84
N PHE A 170 -4.70 -9.50 -14.35
CA PHE A 170 -4.02 -10.10 -13.20
C PHE A 170 -3.31 -11.39 -13.60
N ASP A 171 -2.12 -11.58 -13.06
CA ASP A 171 -1.37 -12.83 -13.14
C ASP A 171 -1.59 -13.71 -11.91
#